data_3fc3537f287c73b9045558bd113087d7
#
_entry.id   3fc3537f287c73b9045558bd113087d7
#
_cell.length_a   1.000
_cell.length_b   1.000
_cell.length_c   1.000
_cell.angle_alpha   90.00
_cell.angle_beta   90.00
_cell.angle_gamma   90.00
#
_symmetry.space_group_name_H-M   'P 1'
#
loop_
_entity.id
_entity.type
_entity.pdbx_description
1 polymer ?
#
loop_
_entity_poly.entity_id
_entity_poly.type
_entity_poly.pdbx_seq_one_letter_code
_entity_poly.pdbx_strand_id
1 'polypeptide(L)'
;YDEDGNIYLEEKENLPVKLPTDIEFSGKGNPLETSEEFKNVILPNGKKGRRETDTMDTFVDSSWYYLRYLDSHNTEKPFEKENADSWTPVDQYIGGIEHAVMHLLYARFFHKALKDMGLVATNEPFKRLLTQGMVLGPSYYSQNERKFYFPKDVEIKDTKAFSKATGEELTVKIEKMSKSKNNGVDPEEIVKEYGADPARVFTLFAAPPEKELEWNVNGLAGAYRFINRLFLIISDSFEFADKNAGKENNYGIDLSKRSEKDEEIQKKLHQTVKKVTESIEDDFHFNTAIAAVMELLNDMTTYKQEVIDKNDVSTESKKIWKEVLDKVILLIAPFAPHIADELWEIIGNTTFTFEEEWPTFEEELTKEHKMNLVVQINGKIRETIPAKIGLPK
;
A
#
# COMPACT_ATOMS: atom_id res chain seq x y z
N TYR A 1 21.52 42.43 -1.59
CA TYR A 1 22.07 43.08 -2.78
C TYR A 1 22.44 44.50 -2.45
N ASP A 2 23.56 45.00 -2.97
CA ASP A 2 23.86 46.44 -3.00
C ASP A 2 23.27 47.13 -4.23
N GLU A 3 23.53 48.43 -4.39
CA GLU A 3 23.04 49.22 -5.51
C GLU A 3 23.62 48.75 -6.86
N ASP A 4 24.79 48.09 -6.86
CA ASP A 4 25.47 47.55 -8.04
C ASP A 4 25.03 46.11 -8.36
N GLY A 5 24.15 45.50 -7.54
CA GLY A 5 23.66 44.16 -7.70
C GLY A 5 24.57 43.05 -7.13
N ASN A 6 25.62 43.40 -6.35
CA ASN A 6 26.46 42.42 -5.72
C ASN A 6 25.72 41.73 -4.58
N ILE A 7 25.93 40.40 -4.46
CA ILE A 7 25.27 39.55 -3.47
C ILE A 7 26.10 39.50 -2.19
N TYR A 8 25.46 39.71 -1.06
CA TYR A 8 26.02 39.55 0.29
C TYR A 8 25.25 38.48 1.02
N LEU A 9 25.95 37.52 1.67
CA LEU A 9 25.34 36.52 2.51
C LEU A 9 25.03 37.10 3.90
N GLU A 10 23.94 36.61 4.52
CA GLU A 10 23.67 36.94 5.92
C GLU A 10 24.76 36.32 6.83
N GLU A 11 25.17 37.05 7.84
CA GLU A 11 26.16 36.58 8.80
C GLU A 11 25.55 35.47 9.69
N LYS A 12 26.38 34.48 10.11
CA LYS A 12 25.90 33.34 10.91
C LYS A 12 25.21 33.74 12.20
N GLU A 13 25.69 34.81 12.83
CA GLU A 13 25.20 35.36 14.07
C GLU A 13 23.78 35.90 13.97
N ASN A 14 23.33 36.25 12.76
CA ASN A 14 22.01 36.79 12.46
C ASN A 14 21.00 35.71 12.02
N LEU A 15 21.42 34.45 11.96
CA LEU A 15 20.53 33.35 11.59
C LEU A 15 19.74 32.84 12.81
N PRO A 16 18.51 32.35 12.60
CA PRO A 16 17.77 32.31 11.34
C PRO A 16 17.17 33.67 10.95
N VAL A 17 17.09 33.94 9.65
CA VAL A 17 16.35 35.10 9.14
C VAL A 17 14.85 34.89 9.40
N LYS A 18 14.26 35.69 10.28
CA LYS A 18 12.84 35.60 10.62
C LYS A 18 11.99 36.32 9.59
N LEU A 19 10.95 35.64 9.10
CA LEU A 19 9.97 36.25 8.22
C LEU A 19 9.10 37.26 9.00
N PRO A 20 8.66 38.36 8.37
CA PRO A 20 7.75 39.31 8.98
C PRO A 20 6.36 38.67 9.21
N THR A 21 5.72 39.06 10.29
CA THR A 21 4.39 38.52 10.68
C THR A 21 3.24 39.48 10.36
N ASP A 22 3.54 40.69 9.91
CA ASP A 22 2.65 41.82 9.67
C ASP A 22 2.35 42.08 8.19
N ILE A 23 2.61 41.08 7.33
CA ILE A 23 2.36 41.19 5.89
C ILE A 23 0.94 40.83 5.51
N GLU A 24 0.36 41.56 4.55
CA GLU A 24 -0.94 41.27 3.99
C GLU A 24 -0.84 40.35 2.77
N PHE A 25 -1.61 39.25 2.77
CA PHE A 25 -1.73 38.35 1.63
C PHE A 25 -2.83 38.84 0.69
N SER A 26 -2.48 39.72 -0.25
CA SER A 26 -3.41 40.25 -1.24
C SER A 26 -3.78 39.29 -2.37
N GLY A 27 -3.13 38.13 -2.44
CA GLY A 27 -3.24 37.17 -3.56
C GLY A 27 -2.59 37.64 -4.87
N LYS A 28 -1.87 38.76 -4.85
CA LYS A 28 -1.15 39.32 -6.00
C LYS A 28 0.29 39.69 -5.61
N GLY A 29 1.23 39.30 -6.44
CA GLY A 29 2.65 39.60 -6.23
C GLY A 29 3.26 38.83 -5.04
N ASN A 30 4.49 39.21 -4.68
CA ASN A 30 5.21 38.64 -3.55
C ASN A 30 4.87 39.41 -2.25
N PRO A 31 4.27 38.79 -1.24
CA PRO A 31 3.91 39.45 0.01
C PRO A 31 5.11 40.05 0.75
N LEU A 32 6.28 39.41 0.70
CA LEU A 32 7.51 39.89 1.36
C LEU A 32 8.02 41.22 0.78
N GLU A 33 7.73 41.50 -0.49
CA GLU A 33 8.04 42.79 -1.13
C GLU A 33 7.30 43.98 -0.50
N THR A 34 6.18 43.72 0.18
CA THR A 34 5.37 44.77 0.82
C THR A 34 5.94 45.23 2.17
N SER A 35 6.80 44.44 2.79
CA SER A 35 7.45 44.77 4.06
C SER A 35 8.73 45.58 3.84
N GLU A 36 8.66 46.89 4.05
CA GLU A 36 9.83 47.80 3.93
C GLU A 36 10.91 47.48 4.98
N GLU A 37 10.49 47.04 6.19
CA GLU A 37 11.42 46.65 7.26
C GLU A 37 12.21 45.40 6.91
N PHE A 38 11.53 44.38 6.35
CA PHE A 38 12.17 43.14 5.94
C PHE A 38 13.10 43.34 4.74
N LYS A 39 12.65 44.12 3.76
CA LYS A 39 13.32 44.31 2.49
C LYS A 39 14.59 45.18 2.61
N ASN A 40 14.56 46.23 3.42
CA ASN A 40 15.67 47.17 3.55
C ASN A 40 16.59 46.74 4.68
N VAL A 41 17.86 46.49 4.36
CA VAL A 41 18.85 45.99 5.30
C VAL A 41 20.13 46.82 5.26
N ILE A 42 20.93 46.74 6.32
CA ILE A 42 22.30 47.23 6.32
C ILE A 42 23.23 46.07 5.99
N LEU A 43 24.03 46.22 4.97
CA LEU A 43 25.01 45.21 4.53
C LEU A 43 26.20 45.16 5.49
N PRO A 44 27.01 44.06 5.50
CA PRO A 44 28.18 43.91 6.35
C PRO A 44 29.22 45.07 6.14
N ASN A 45 29.23 45.69 4.99
CA ASN A 45 30.09 46.83 4.71
C ASN A 45 29.53 48.19 5.19
N GLY A 46 28.40 48.18 5.92
CA GLY A 46 27.74 49.37 6.49
C GLY A 46 26.88 50.16 5.50
N LYS A 47 26.79 49.77 4.23
CA LYS A 47 25.93 50.40 3.23
C LYS A 47 24.48 49.89 3.29
N LYS A 48 23.57 50.67 2.75
CA LYS A 48 22.20 50.23 2.52
C LYS A 48 22.19 49.15 1.45
N GLY A 49 21.33 48.15 1.67
CA GLY A 49 21.09 47.08 0.72
C GLY A 49 19.64 46.61 0.73
N ARG A 50 19.33 45.73 -0.18
CA ARG A 50 18.02 45.12 -0.33
C ARG A 50 18.13 43.61 -0.06
N ARG A 51 17.29 43.11 0.85
CA ARG A 51 17.17 41.65 1.11
C ARG A 51 16.44 40.98 -0.04
N GLU A 52 16.85 39.72 -0.31
CA GLU A 52 16.10 38.85 -1.21
C GLU A 52 14.72 38.56 -0.61
N THR A 53 13.69 38.69 -1.43
CA THR A 53 12.31 38.45 -1.02
C THR A 53 11.68 37.24 -1.69
N ASP A 54 12.31 36.72 -2.74
CA ASP A 54 11.88 35.46 -3.33
C ASP A 54 12.12 34.30 -2.35
N THR A 55 11.13 33.45 -2.20
CA THR A 55 11.25 32.23 -1.40
C THR A 55 11.84 31.11 -2.27
N MET A 56 12.48 30.15 -1.61
CA MET A 56 12.93 28.94 -2.30
C MET A 56 11.72 28.18 -2.87
N ASP A 57 11.98 27.40 -3.92
CA ASP A 57 11.01 26.48 -4.48
C ASP A 57 10.47 25.53 -3.39
N THR A 58 9.19 25.22 -3.46
CA THR A 58 8.51 24.38 -2.47
C THR A 58 9.08 22.96 -2.36
N PHE A 59 9.82 22.51 -3.37
CA PHE A 59 10.48 21.19 -3.36
C PHE A 59 11.87 21.18 -2.73
N VAL A 60 12.42 22.32 -2.30
CA VAL A 60 13.79 22.39 -1.75
C VAL A 60 13.89 21.50 -0.49
N ASP A 61 13.01 21.68 0.49
CA ASP A 61 13.04 20.90 1.73
C ASP A 61 12.74 19.42 1.48
N SER A 62 11.76 19.13 0.61
CA SER A 62 11.43 17.76 0.24
C SER A 62 12.50 17.05 -0.59
N SER A 63 13.47 17.78 -1.13
CA SER A 63 14.56 17.21 -1.92
C SER A 63 15.58 16.42 -1.11
N TRP A 64 15.63 16.63 0.20
CA TRP A 64 16.61 15.99 1.08
C TRP A 64 16.03 15.54 2.43
N TYR A 65 14.71 15.63 2.63
CA TYR A 65 14.03 15.29 3.89
C TYR A 65 14.37 13.88 4.38
N TYR A 66 14.54 12.90 3.48
CA TYR A 66 14.88 11.53 3.80
C TYR A 66 16.24 11.41 4.52
N LEU A 67 17.18 12.32 4.24
CA LEU A 67 18.45 12.42 4.98
C LEU A 67 18.23 13.08 6.33
N ARG A 68 17.43 14.15 6.39
CA ARG A 68 17.12 14.82 7.66
C ARG A 68 16.44 13.90 8.65
N TYR A 69 15.58 13.00 8.20
CA TYR A 69 14.87 12.05 9.06
C TYR A 69 15.79 11.04 9.75
N LEU A 70 16.96 10.77 9.18
CA LEU A 70 17.96 9.89 9.80
C LEU A 70 18.59 10.49 11.07
N ASP A 71 18.47 11.81 11.25
CA ASP A 71 19.09 12.53 12.36
C ASP A 71 18.28 13.78 12.76
N SER A 72 16.98 13.59 12.93
CA SER A 72 15.99 14.68 13.10
C SER A 72 16.21 15.55 14.34
N HIS A 73 16.88 15.04 15.36
CA HIS A 73 17.16 15.75 16.61
C HIS A 73 18.51 16.47 16.64
N ASN A 74 19.32 16.32 15.60
CA ASN A 74 20.61 17.01 15.51
C ASN A 74 20.41 18.52 15.34
N THR A 75 20.94 19.32 16.27
CA THR A 75 20.83 20.79 16.26
C THR A 75 22.02 21.47 15.63
N GLU A 76 23.13 20.76 15.43
CA GLU A 76 24.40 21.31 14.94
C GLU A 76 24.61 21.10 13.45
N LYS A 77 24.07 19.99 12.91
CA LYS A 77 24.22 19.58 11.52
C LYS A 77 22.89 19.14 10.92
N PRO A 78 22.73 19.19 9.59
CA PRO A 78 21.57 18.64 8.92
C PRO A 78 21.37 17.15 9.23
N PHE A 79 22.46 16.39 9.27
CA PHE A 79 22.56 14.97 9.63
C PHE A 79 24.05 14.59 9.81
N GLU A 80 24.32 13.50 10.51
CA GLU A 80 25.64 12.90 10.56
C GLU A 80 25.88 12.04 9.31
N LYS A 81 27.11 12.15 8.76
CA LYS A 81 27.50 11.41 7.56
C LYS A 81 27.38 9.89 7.72
N GLU A 82 27.74 9.39 8.88
CA GLU A 82 27.71 7.96 9.21
C GLU A 82 26.27 7.42 9.15
N ASN A 83 25.27 8.19 9.61
CA ASN A 83 23.87 7.83 9.51
C ASN A 83 23.43 7.80 8.03
N ALA A 84 23.79 8.84 7.27
CA ALA A 84 23.47 8.90 5.84
C ALA A 84 24.10 7.73 5.06
N ASP A 85 25.37 7.43 5.28
CA ASP A 85 26.08 6.36 4.58
C ASP A 85 25.53 4.95 4.94
N SER A 86 24.99 4.77 6.14
CA SER A 86 24.41 3.50 6.59
C SER A 86 23.02 3.25 6.01
N TRP A 87 22.22 4.30 5.75
CA TRP A 87 20.84 4.19 5.35
C TRP A 87 20.56 4.58 3.88
N THR A 88 21.58 5.06 3.15
CA THR A 88 21.43 5.37 1.73
C THR A 88 22.26 4.44 0.84
N PRO A 89 21.77 4.12 -0.36
CA PRO A 89 20.50 4.55 -0.95
C PRO A 89 19.30 3.91 -0.25
N VAL A 90 18.18 4.63 -0.17
CA VAL A 90 16.92 4.10 0.37
C VAL A 90 16.48 2.89 -0.46
N ASP A 91 16.17 1.76 0.18
CA ASP A 91 15.92 0.49 -0.50
C ASP A 91 14.68 0.52 -1.38
N GLN A 92 13.59 1.11 -0.90
CA GLN A 92 12.34 1.24 -1.66
C GLN A 92 11.74 2.63 -1.46
N TYR A 93 11.49 3.34 -2.56
CA TYR A 93 10.85 4.65 -2.54
C TYR A 93 9.54 4.62 -3.32
N ILE A 94 8.45 5.10 -2.70
CA ILE A 94 7.10 4.98 -3.22
C ILE A 94 6.47 6.36 -3.32
N GLY A 95 5.88 6.69 -4.48
CA GLY A 95 5.21 7.96 -4.68
C GLY A 95 4.37 8.00 -5.95
N GLY A 96 3.60 9.08 -6.13
CA GLY A 96 2.80 9.27 -7.34
C GLY A 96 3.66 9.52 -8.57
N ILE A 97 3.17 9.11 -9.73
CA ILE A 97 3.87 9.26 -11.02
C ILE A 97 4.14 10.73 -11.36
N GLU A 98 3.31 11.66 -10.89
CA GLU A 98 3.49 13.10 -11.10
C GLU A 98 4.79 13.65 -10.53
N HIS A 99 5.36 12.97 -9.54
CA HIS A 99 6.63 13.38 -8.91
C HIS A 99 7.88 12.93 -9.68
N ALA A 100 7.74 12.14 -10.73
CA ALA A 100 8.86 11.64 -11.52
C ALA A 100 9.71 12.78 -12.14
N VAL A 101 9.05 13.85 -12.61
CA VAL A 101 9.69 15.03 -13.24
C VAL A 101 9.81 16.23 -12.31
N MET A 102 9.34 16.14 -11.08
CA MET A 102 9.39 17.22 -10.09
C MET A 102 10.29 16.79 -8.92
N HIS A 103 9.69 16.29 -7.85
CA HIS A 103 10.40 15.90 -6.64
C HIS A 103 11.60 14.98 -6.89
N LEU A 104 11.45 13.94 -7.71
CA LEU A 104 12.54 12.97 -7.93
C LEU A 104 13.75 13.58 -8.64
N LEU A 105 13.56 14.54 -9.57
CA LEU A 105 14.67 15.27 -10.18
C LEU A 105 15.41 16.11 -9.16
N TYR A 106 14.69 16.85 -8.33
CA TYR A 106 15.29 17.64 -7.25
C TYR A 106 16.03 16.75 -6.24
N ALA A 107 15.41 15.67 -5.79
CA ALA A 107 16.03 14.75 -4.83
C ALA A 107 17.34 14.17 -5.37
N ARG A 108 17.37 13.74 -6.64
CA ARG A 108 18.58 13.23 -7.29
C ARG A 108 19.65 14.32 -7.44
N PHE A 109 19.25 15.52 -7.84
CA PHE A 109 20.18 16.65 -7.98
C PHE A 109 20.81 17.01 -6.63
N PHE A 110 19.99 17.19 -5.58
CA PHE A 110 20.47 17.50 -4.24
C PHE A 110 21.39 16.40 -3.70
N HIS A 111 21.02 15.13 -3.88
CA HIS A 111 21.86 14.02 -3.42
C HIS A 111 23.24 14.01 -4.08
N LYS A 112 23.31 14.27 -5.38
CA LYS A 112 24.57 14.39 -6.13
C LYS A 112 25.40 15.57 -5.64
N ALA A 113 24.76 16.72 -5.42
CA ALA A 113 25.45 17.90 -4.88
C ALA A 113 25.99 17.63 -3.46
N LEU A 114 25.21 17.00 -2.59
CA LEU A 114 25.64 16.59 -1.25
C LEU A 114 26.79 15.58 -1.29
N LYS A 115 26.80 14.70 -2.29
CA LYS A 115 27.94 13.80 -2.52
C LYS A 115 29.20 14.55 -2.92
N ASP A 116 29.11 15.51 -3.84
CA ASP A 116 30.24 16.33 -4.26
C ASP A 116 30.81 17.14 -3.09
N MET A 117 29.96 17.51 -2.12
CA MET A 117 30.34 18.13 -0.87
C MET A 117 30.90 17.14 0.17
N GLY A 118 30.88 15.83 -0.09
CA GLY A 118 31.38 14.78 0.79
C GLY A 118 30.44 14.41 1.94
N LEU A 119 29.19 14.85 1.91
CA LEU A 119 28.19 14.63 2.97
C LEU A 119 27.48 13.28 2.87
N VAL A 120 27.45 12.66 1.68
CA VAL A 120 26.93 11.30 1.43
C VAL A 120 27.87 10.54 0.52
N ALA A 121 27.88 9.20 0.58
CA ALA A 121 28.77 8.37 -0.24
C ALA A 121 28.16 7.92 -1.56
N THR A 122 26.84 7.77 -1.65
CA THR A 122 26.13 7.18 -2.79
C THR A 122 25.84 8.18 -3.90
N ASN A 123 25.66 7.67 -5.14
CA ASN A 123 25.37 8.53 -6.30
C ASN A 123 23.87 8.82 -6.48
N GLU A 124 23.03 7.88 -6.04
CA GLU A 124 21.57 7.96 -6.19
C GLU A 124 20.92 7.82 -4.82
N PRO A 125 19.86 8.59 -4.55
CA PRO A 125 19.18 8.58 -3.27
C PRO A 125 18.37 7.30 -3.03
N PHE A 126 17.86 6.67 -4.10
CA PHE A 126 16.90 5.58 -4.05
C PHE A 126 17.39 4.40 -4.90
N LYS A 127 17.31 3.18 -4.35
CA LYS A 127 17.70 1.93 -5.02
C LYS A 127 16.59 1.41 -5.94
N ARG A 128 15.34 1.46 -5.46
CA ARG A 128 14.15 1.06 -6.22
C ARG A 128 13.08 2.14 -6.09
N LEU A 129 12.39 2.41 -7.20
CA LEU A 129 11.25 3.32 -7.25
C LEU A 129 9.99 2.53 -7.59
N LEU A 130 8.92 2.81 -6.87
CA LEU A 130 7.57 2.41 -7.24
C LEU A 130 6.75 3.68 -7.50
N THR A 131 6.40 3.92 -8.75
CA THR A 131 5.54 5.03 -9.13
C THR A 131 4.09 4.57 -9.14
N GLN A 132 3.31 5.07 -8.19
CA GLN A 132 1.92 4.68 -8.04
C GLN A 132 1.04 5.28 -9.14
N GLY A 133 0.11 4.45 -9.65
CA GLY A 133 -0.97 4.90 -10.52
C GLY A 133 -1.93 5.85 -9.79
N MET A 134 -2.72 6.58 -10.57
CA MET A 134 -3.69 7.52 -10.02
C MET A 134 -4.98 6.81 -9.61
N VAL A 135 -5.60 7.31 -8.52
CA VAL A 135 -6.96 6.91 -8.16
C VAL A 135 -7.94 7.78 -8.93
N LEU A 136 -8.80 7.13 -9.69
CA LEU A 136 -9.82 7.76 -10.53
C LEU A 136 -11.20 7.63 -9.88
N GLY A 137 -12.03 8.62 -10.09
CA GLY A 137 -13.42 8.60 -9.67
C GLY A 137 -14.31 9.44 -10.58
N PRO A 138 -15.63 9.23 -10.53
CA PRO A 138 -16.57 10.02 -11.32
C PRO A 138 -16.58 11.47 -10.81
N SER A 139 -16.42 12.42 -11.72
CA SER A 139 -16.67 13.84 -11.50
C SER A 139 -17.98 14.25 -12.15
N TYR A 140 -18.71 15.15 -11.53
CA TYR A 140 -20.03 15.60 -11.93
C TYR A 140 -20.02 17.10 -12.17
N TYR A 141 -20.02 17.54 -13.42
CA TYR A 141 -19.88 18.94 -13.80
C TYR A 141 -21.17 19.53 -14.34
N SER A 142 -21.59 20.66 -13.75
CA SER A 142 -22.69 21.51 -14.28
C SER A 142 -22.16 22.46 -15.33
N GLN A 143 -22.72 22.40 -16.52
CA GLN A 143 -22.41 23.34 -17.60
C GLN A 143 -23.00 24.73 -17.32
N ASN A 144 -24.18 24.78 -16.68
CA ASN A 144 -24.90 26.02 -16.40
C ASN A 144 -24.21 26.81 -15.28
N GLU A 145 -23.88 26.15 -14.17
CA GLU A 145 -23.26 26.79 -13.00
C GLU A 145 -21.73 26.82 -13.08
N ARG A 146 -21.12 26.10 -14.05
CA ARG A 146 -19.66 25.98 -14.24
C ARG A 146 -18.92 25.52 -13.00
N LYS A 147 -19.50 24.53 -12.28
CA LYS A 147 -18.91 23.96 -11.05
C LYS A 147 -19.05 22.45 -11.00
N PHE A 148 -18.22 21.81 -10.17
CA PHE A 148 -18.30 20.39 -9.84
C PHE A 148 -19.20 20.18 -8.62
N TYR A 149 -20.02 19.15 -8.68
CA TYR A 149 -20.87 18.68 -7.59
C TYR A 149 -20.21 17.53 -6.82
N PHE A 150 -20.48 17.44 -5.53
CA PHE A 150 -20.12 16.26 -4.73
C PHE A 150 -21.03 15.09 -5.10
N PRO A 151 -20.52 13.82 -5.05
CA PRO A 151 -21.35 12.65 -5.33
C PRO A 151 -22.65 12.58 -4.51
N LYS A 152 -22.62 13.01 -3.25
CA LYS A 152 -23.81 13.07 -2.37
C LYS A 152 -24.93 13.99 -2.86
N ASP A 153 -24.60 15.01 -3.65
CA ASP A 153 -25.54 16.00 -4.19
C ASP A 153 -26.07 15.61 -5.58
N VAL A 154 -25.70 14.41 -6.06
CA VAL A 154 -26.06 13.88 -7.37
C VAL A 154 -27.04 12.72 -7.22
N GLU A 155 -28.01 12.66 -8.10
CA GLU A 155 -28.94 11.54 -8.27
C GLU A 155 -28.67 10.85 -9.60
N ILE A 156 -28.53 9.52 -9.58
CA ILE A 156 -28.35 8.72 -10.79
C ILE A 156 -29.69 8.14 -11.19
N LYS A 157 -30.14 8.43 -12.43
CA LYS A 157 -31.35 7.88 -13.04
C LYS A 157 -31.01 7.36 -14.43
N ASP A 158 -31.32 6.11 -14.70
CA ASP A 158 -31.14 5.49 -16.02
C ASP A 158 -29.75 5.77 -16.63
N THR A 159 -28.68 5.60 -15.86
CA THR A 159 -27.27 5.85 -16.24
C THR A 159 -26.85 7.31 -16.38
N LYS A 160 -27.75 8.27 -16.17
CA LYS A 160 -27.48 9.71 -16.21
C LYS A 160 -27.42 10.30 -14.81
N ALA A 161 -26.58 11.30 -14.64
CA ALA A 161 -26.41 12.02 -13.37
C ALA A 161 -27.16 13.34 -13.39
N PHE A 162 -27.89 13.62 -12.32
CA PHE A 162 -28.67 14.86 -12.16
C PHE A 162 -28.34 15.54 -10.84
N SER A 163 -28.25 16.85 -10.84
CA SER A 163 -28.17 17.63 -9.60
C SER A 163 -29.45 17.47 -8.79
N LYS A 164 -29.36 17.06 -7.53
CA LYS A 164 -30.50 17.00 -6.61
C LYS A 164 -31.13 18.35 -6.36
N ALA A 165 -30.34 19.43 -6.42
CA ALA A 165 -30.79 20.78 -6.13
C ALA A 165 -31.56 21.43 -7.31
N THR A 166 -31.06 21.22 -8.55
CA THR A 166 -31.58 21.94 -9.72
C THR A 166 -32.29 21.04 -10.73
N GLY A 167 -32.11 19.71 -10.65
CA GLY A 167 -32.59 18.77 -11.65
C GLY A 167 -31.82 18.81 -12.97
N GLU A 168 -30.75 19.58 -13.09
CA GLU A 168 -29.89 19.66 -14.27
C GLU A 168 -29.18 18.34 -14.52
N GLU A 169 -29.13 17.88 -15.79
CA GLU A 169 -28.29 16.77 -16.21
C GLU A 169 -26.81 17.18 -16.16
N LEU A 170 -25.99 16.46 -15.41
CA LEU A 170 -24.59 16.74 -15.20
C LEU A 170 -23.71 15.95 -16.18
N THR A 171 -22.63 16.57 -16.61
CA THR A 171 -21.59 15.87 -17.39
C THR A 171 -20.77 14.99 -16.44
N VAL A 172 -20.70 13.67 -16.74
CA VAL A 172 -19.93 12.69 -15.97
C VAL A 172 -18.64 12.35 -16.69
N LYS A 173 -17.53 12.35 -15.95
CA LYS A 173 -16.21 11.87 -16.43
C LYS A 173 -15.53 11.06 -15.35
N ILE A 174 -14.88 9.97 -15.74
CA ILE A 174 -13.94 9.25 -14.85
C ILE A 174 -12.59 9.93 -14.99
N GLU A 175 -12.09 10.49 -13.92
CA GLU A 175 -10.82 11.23 -13.92
C GLU A 175 -10.16 11.24 -12.53
N LYS A 176 -8.89 11.67 -12.48
CA LYS A 176 -8.11 11.75 -11.24
C LYS A 176 -8.92 12.43 -10.13
N MET A 177 -8.97 11.79 -8.95
CA MET A 177 -9.57 12.37 -7.77
C MET A 177 -8.81 13.61 -7.33
N SER A 178 -9.55 14.70 -7.11
CA SER A 178 -8.99 15.97 -6.62
C SER A 178 -10.02 16.79 -5.86
N LYS A 179 -9.55 17.61 -4.93
CA LYS A 179 -10.40 18.54 -4.18
C LYS A 179 -11.14 19.51 -5.09
N SER A 180 -10.49 19.98 -6.16
CA SER A 180 -11.09 20.95 -7.12
C SER A 180 -12.24 20.36 -7.94
N LYS A 181 -12.34 19.05 -8.06
CA LYS A 181 -13.38 18.34 -8.80
C LYS A 181 -14.46 17.73 -7.91
N ASN A 182 -14.33 17.85 -6.60
CA ASN A 182 -15.24 17.30 -5.59
C ASN A 182 -15.51 15.79 -5.77
N ASN A 183 -14.57 15.05 -6.38
CA ASN A 183 -14.71 13.63 -6.68
C ASN A 183 -13.81 12.72 -5.81
N GLY A 184 -13.21 13.27 -4.78
CA GLY A 184 -12.47 12.52 -3.78
C GLY A 184 -13.40 11.78 -2.83
N VAL A 185 -12.91 10.67 -2.30
CA VAL A 185 -13.58 9.89 -1.23
C VAL A 185 -12.87 10.21 0.09
N ASP A 186 -13.66 10.44 1.12
CA ASP A 186 -13.12 10.66 2.47
C ASP A 186 -12.74 9.31 3.11
N PRO A 187 -11.46 9.08 3.41
CA PRO A 187 -11.04 7.86 4.08
C PRO A 187 -11.70 7.64 5.44
N GLU A 188 -12.00 8.72 6.18
CA GLU A 188 -12.63 8.62 7.50
C GLU A 188 -14.04 8.03 7.40
N GLU A 189 -14.84 8.47 6.41
CA GLU A 189 -16.18 7.91 6.15
C GLU A 189 -16.10 6.42 5.81
N ILE A 190 -15.12 6.03 4.97
CA ILE A 190 -14.92 4.63 4.59
C ILE A 190 -14.51 3.78 5.79
N VAL A 191 -13.56 4.24 6.59
CA VAL A 191 -13.11 3.52 7.79
C VAL A 191 -14.23 3.38 8.80
N LYS A 192 -15.08 4.38 8.95
CA LYS A 192 -16.25 4.34 9.85
C LYS A 192 -17.30 3.33 9.40
N GLU A 193 -17.53 3.20 8.10
CA GLU A 193 -18.57 2.32 7.53
C GLU A 193 -18.10 0.87 7.39
N TYR A 194 -16.88 0.65 6.89
CA TYR A 194 -16.35 -0.66 6.52
C TYR A 194 -15.19 -1.14 7.39
N GLY A 195 -14.50 -0.24 8.09
CA GLY A 195 -13.23 -0.51 8.76
C GLY A 195 -12.01 -0.24 7.88
N ALA A 196 -10.83 -0.16 8.49
CA ALA A 196 -9.58 0.12 7.81
C ALA A 196 -9.12 -1.04 6.91
N ASP A 197 -9.23 -2.28 7.38
CA ASP A 197 -8.74 -3.46 6.64
C ASP A 197 -9.47 -3.71 5.32
N PRO A 198 -10.81 -3.63 5.23
CA PRO A 198 -11.49 -3.70 3.94
C PRO A 198 -11.06 -2.62 2.95
N ALA A 199 -10.81 -1.39 3.41
CA ALA A 199 -10.31 -0.30 2.57
C ALA A 199 -8.90 -0.60 2.03
N ARG A 200 -8.00 -1.12 2.89
CA ARG A 200 -6.64 -1.55 2.50
C ARG A 200 -6.69 -2.69 1.48
N VAL A 201 -7.46 -3.75 1.80
CA VAL A 201 -7.60 -4.92 0.91
C VAL A 201 -8.16 -4.49 -0.44
N PHE A 202 -9.21 -3.65 -0.48
CA PHE A 202 -9.76 -3.15 -1.73
C PHE A 202 -8.71 -2.39 -2.55
N THR A 203 -8.00 -1.45 -1.94
CA THR A 203 -7.01 -0.62 -2.63
C THR A 203 -5.87 -1.45 -3.23
N LEU A 204 -5.40 -2.48 -2.50
CA LEU A 204 -4.31 -3.33 -2.95
C LEU A 204 -4.75 -4.45 -3.91
N PHE A 205 -6.04 -4.80 -3.89
CA PHE A 205 -6.61 -5.84 -4.75
C PHE A 205 -7.09 -5.32 -6.11
N ALA A 206 -7.62 -4.10 -6.16
CA ALA A 206 -8.35 -3.61 -7.33
C ALA A 206 -7.47 -3.38 -8.57
N ALA A 207 -6.18 -3.07 -8.38
CA ALA A 207 -5.21 -2.91 -9.46
C ALA A 207 -3.77 -3.13 -8.95
N PRO A 208 -2.83 -3.53 -9.84
CA PRO A 208 -1.41 -3.42 -9.54
C PRO A 208 -1.04 -1.97 -9.16
N PRO A 209 -0.07 -1.75 -8.25
CA PRO A 209 0.19 -0.41 -7.71
C PRO A 209 0.63 0.63 -8.75
N GLU A 210 1.22 0.21 -9.87
CA GLU A 210 1.62 1.13 -10.96
C GLU A 210 0.47 1.51 -11.90
N LYS A 211 -0.67 0.81 -11.80
CA LYS A 211 -1.82 1.05 -12.67
C LYS A 211 -2.81 2.01 -12.05
N GLU A 212 -3.61 2.65 -12.90
CA GLU A 212 -4.72 3.46 -12.43
C GLU A 212 -5.76 2.58 -11.75
N LEU A 213 -6.26 3.07 -10.61
CA LEU A 213 -7.33 2.45 -9.83
C LEU A 213 -8.62 3.25 -10.01
N GLU A 214 -9.64 2.67 -10.60
CA GLU A 214 -10.99 3.23 -10.57
C GLU A 214 -11.69 2.87 -9.24
N TRP A 215 -12.05 3.88 -8.48
CA TRP A 215 -12.73 3.71 -7.19
C TRP A 215 -14.13 3.12 -7.39
N ASN A 216 -14.39 1.99 -6.74
CA ASN A 216 -15.64 1.26 -6.84
C ASN A 216 -16.15 0.79 -5.47
N VAL A 217 -17.28 1.34 -5.05
CA VAL A 217 -17.91 1.00 -3.77
C VAL A 217 -18.33 -0.49 -3.69
N ASN A 218 -18.73 -1.10 -4.82
CA ASN A 218 -19.07 -2.52 -4.85
C ASN A 218 -17.84 -3.41 -4.58
N GLY A 219 -16.66 -2.99 -5.07
CA GLY A 219 -15.39 -3.66 -4.79
C GLY A 219 -15.03 -3.58 -3.31
N LEU A 220 -15.25 -2.42 -2.68
CA LEU A 220 -15.05 -2.24 -1.25
C LEU A 220 -15.97 -3.15 -0.42
N ALA A 221 -17.27 -3.22 -0.77
CA ALA A 221 -18.20 -4.15 -0.14
C ALA A 221 -17.79 -5.63 -0.36
N GLY A 222 -17.14 -5.94 -1.49
CA GLY A 222 -16.53 -7.24 -1.76
C GLY A 222 -15.40 -7.58 -0.81
N ALA A 223 -14.48 -6.64 -0.59
CA ALA A 223 -13.38 -6.77 0.36
C ALA A 223 -13.89 -6.94 1.80
N TYR A 224 -14.90 -6.17 2.18
CA TYR A 224 -15.56 -6.31 3.49
C TYR A 224 -16.14 -7.73 3.70
N ARG A 225 -16.86 -8.27 2.71
CA ARG A 225 -17.39 -9.65 2.80
C ARG A 225 -16.29 -10.70 2.88
N PHE A 226 -15.19 -10.51 2.14
CA PHE A 226 -14.04 -11.42 2.20
C PHE A 226 -13.44 -11.46 3.60
N ILE A 227 -13.14 -10.29 4.19
CA ILE A 227 -12.58 -10.17 5.54
C ILE A 227 -13.50 -10.79 6.59
N ASN A 228 -14.80 -10.51 6.55
CA ASN A 228 -15.77 -11.10 7.48
C ASN A 228 -15.87 -12.64 7.34
N ARG A 229 -15.83 -13.15 6.11
CA ARG A 229 -15.83 -14.60 5.87
C ARG A 229 -14.58 -15.26 6.42
N LEU A 230 -13.41 -14.63 6.26
CA LEU A 230 -12.16 -15.11 6.84
C LEU A 230 -12.26 -15.15 8.38
N PHE A 231 -12.75 -14.07 8.98
CA PHE A 231 -12.96 -13.99 10.41
C PHE A 231 -13.85 -15.14 10.92
N LEU A 232 -15.02 -15.31 10.32
CA LEU A 232 -16.00 -16.34 10.74
C LEU A 232 -15.43 -17.76 10.59
N ILE A 233 -14.75 -18.06 9.50
CA ILE A 233 -14.18 -19.41 9.31
C ILE A 233 -13.17 -19.75 10.39
N ILE A 234 -12.31 -18.81 10.77
CA ILE A 234 -11.27 -19.03 11.76
C ILE A 234 -11.86 -19.06 13.16
N SER A 235 -12.67 -18.07 13.53
CA SER A 235 -13.28 -17.99 14.87
C SER A 235 -14.21 -19.16 15.18
N ASP A 236 -14.91 -19.71 14.17
CA ASP A 236 -15.84 -20.84 14.36
C ASP A 236 -15.13 -22.21 14.37
N SER A 237 -13.85 -22.28 14.01
CA SER A 237 -13.19 -23.57 13.83
C SER A 237 -11.82 -23.74 14.50
N PHE A 238 -11.28 -22.68 15.13
CA PHE A 238 -9.95 -22.79 15.76
C PHE A 238 -9.91 -23.80 16.93
N GLU A 239 -11.02 -24.06 17.60
CA GLU A 239 -11.08 -25.03 18.69
C GLU A 239 -10.82 -26.47 18.23
N PHE A 240 -11.06 -26.77 16.95
CA PHE A 240 -10.79 -28.08 16.35
C PHE A 240 -9.33 -28.29 15.97
N ALA A 241 -8.52 -27.22 15.92
CA ALA A 241 -7.10 -27.30 15.65
C ALA A 241 -6.35 -27.92 16.84
N ASP A 242 -5.29 -28.66 16.55
CA ASP A 242 -4.41 -29.18 17.61
C ASP A 242 -3.55 -28.06 18.20
N LYS A 243 -3.92 -27.60 19.39
CA LYS A 243 -3.23 -26.50 20.09
C LYS A 243 -1.77 -26.80 20.45
N ASN A 244 -1.38 -28.10 20.46
CA ASN A 244 -0.02 -28.52 20.75
C ASN A 244 0.84 -28.67 19.48
N ALA A 245 0.25 -28.64 18.30
CA ALA A 245 0.96 -28.62 17.05
C ALA A 245 1.59 -27.24 16.85
N GLY A 246 2.92 -27.16 16.67
CA GLY A 246 3.65 -25.92 16.53
C GLY A 246 4.58 -25.91 15.32
N LYS A 247 5.02 -24.73 14.94
CA LYS A 247 5.93 -24.49 13.79
C LYS A 247 7.28 -25.20 13.97
N GLU A 248 7.79 -25.29 15.20
CA GLU A 248 9.14 -25.79 15.50
C GLU A 248 9.42 -27.23 15.03
N ASN A 249 8.36 -28.06 14.90
CA ASN A 249 8.47 -29.44 14.44
C ASN A 249 7.58 -29.73 13.22
N ASN A 250 7.38 -28.75 12.36
CA ASN A 250 6.52 -28.81 11.19
C ASN A 250 5.11 -29.34 11.55
N TYR A 251 4.55 -28.82 12.63
CA TYR A 251 3.25 -29.21 13.21
C TYR A 251 3.15 -30.71 13.62
N GLY A 252 4.23 -31.46 13.52
CA GLY A 252 4.27 -32.90 13.82
C GLY A 252 3.33 -33.74 12.94
N ILE A 253 3.07 -33.30 11.71
CA ILE A 253 2.19 -33.98 10.74
C ILE A 253 2.86 -35.24 10.18
N ASP A 254 2.18 -36.38 10.29
CA ASP A 254 2.58 -37.61 9.63
C ASP A 254 1.94 -37.69 8.24
N LEU A 255 2.75 -37.40 7.23
CA LEU A 255 2.30 -37.34 5.83
C LEU A 255 1.67 -38.66 5.34
N SER A 256 2.05 -39.80 5.95
CA SER A 256 1.52 -41.12 5.57
C SER A 256 0.10 -41.41 6.08
N LYS A 257 -0.38 -40.60 7.03
CA LYS A 257 -1.69 -40.76 7.67
C LYS A 257 -2.73 -39.72 7.21
N ARG A 258 -2.36 -38.86 6.26
CA ARG A 258 -3.26 -37.88 5.69
C ARG A 258 -4.35 -38.54 4.85
N SER A 259 -5.57 -38.05 4.95
CA SER A 259 -6.63 -38.34 4.00
C SER A 259 -6.38 -37.59 2.67
N GLU A 260 -7.10 -37.94 1.63
CA GLU A 260 -7.03 -37.21 0.34
C GLU A 260 -7.41 -35.73 0.52
N LYS A 261 -8.37 -35.41 1.39
CA LYS A 261 -8.75 -34.01 1.69
C LYS A 261 -7.67 -33.25 2.44
N ASP A 262 -6.96 -33.92 3.34
CA ASP A 262 -5.80 -33.36 4.03
C ASP A 262 -4.67 -33.00 3.05
N GLU A 263 -4.41 -33.89 2.10
CA GLU A 263 -3.43 -33.64 1.04
C GLU A 263 -3.84 -32.45 0.13
N GLU A 264 -5.11 -32.35 -0.23
CA GLU A 264 -5.64 -31.28 -1.07
C GLU A 264 -5.49 -29.90 -0.40
N ILE A 265 -5.95 -29.77 0.86
CA ILE A 265 -5.87 -28.49 1.56
C ILE A 265 -4.43 -28.08 1.87
N GLN A 266 -3.58 -29.02 2.28
CA GLN A 266 -2.18 -28.74 2.56
C GLN A 266 -1.42 -28.35 1.30
N LYS A 267 -1.65 -29.04 0.18
CA LYS A 267 -1.11 -28.63 -1.12
C LYS A 267 -1.54 -27.20 -1.49
N LYS A 268 -2.84 -26.89 -1.43
CA LYS A 268 -3.34 -25.55 -1.71
C LYS A 268 -2.71 -24.50 -0.81
N LEU A 269 -2.54 -24.80 0.48
CA LEU A 269 -1.86 -23.91 1.42
C LEU A 269 -0.44 -23.59 0.96
N HIS A 270 0.38 -24.62 0.70
CA HIS A 270 1.78 -24.42 0.30
C HIS A 270 1.91 -23.73 -1.06
N GLN A 271 1.03 -24.03 -2.01
CA GLN A 271 0.93 -23.28 -3.28
C GLN A 271 0.56 -21.81 -3.05
N THR A 272 -0.34 -21.53 -2.10
CA THR A 272 -0.74 -20.17 -1.76
C THR A 272 0.40 -19.41 -1.09
N VAL A 273 1.09 -20.02 -0.11
CA VAL A 273 2.28 -19.40 0.51
C VAL A 273 3.30 -19.03 -0.54
N LYS A 274 3.67 -19.97 -1.43
CA LYS A 274 4.59 -19.73 -2.52
C LYS A 274 4.13 -18.57 -3.41
N LYS A 275 2.88 -18.61 -3.86
CA LYS A 275 2.31 -17.59 -4.76
C LYS A 275 2.27 -16.21 -4.15
N VAL A 276 1.90 -16.09 -2.88
CA VAL A 276 1.87 -14.81 -2.16
C VAL A 276 3.29 -14.27 -1.99
N THR A 277 4.23 -15.11 -1.56
CA THR A 277 5.64 -14.73 -1.39
C THR A 277 6.23 -14.18 -2.69
N GLU A 278 6.16 -14.96 -3.78
CA GLU A 278 6.68 -14.55 -5.09
C GLU A 278 6.01 -13.26 -5.60
N SER A 279 4.69 -13.12 -5.41
CA SER A 279 3.95 -11.93 -5.86
C SER A 279 4.35 -10.65 -5.11
N ILE A 280 4.79 -10.75 -3.86
CA ILE A 280 5.25 -9.60 -3.07
C ILE A 280 6.72 -9.28 -3.38
N GLU A 281 7.58 -10.30 -3.46
CA GLU A 281 9.03 -10.11 -3.62
C GLU A 281 9.40 -9.53 -4.98
N ASP A 282 8.75 -9.98 -6.07
CA ASP A 282 9.16 -9.62 -7.43
C ASP A 282 8.76 -8.18 -7.78
N ASP A 283 7.45 -7.89 -7.88
CA ASP A 283 6.94 -6.64 -8.42
C ASP A 283 5.73 -6.07 -7.65
N PHE A 284 5.57 -6.42 -6.37
CA PHE A 284 4.44 -5.95 -5.57
C PHE A 284 3.06 -6.25 -6.20
N HIS A 285 2.88 -7.44 -6.77
CA HIS A 285 1.60 -7.88 -7.34
C HIS A 285 0.59 -8.24 -6.23
N PHE A 286 0.24 -7.26 -5.42
CA PHE A 286 -0.64 -7.42 -4.26
C PHE A 286 -2.01 -7.99 -4.62
N ASN A 287 -2.54 -7.59 -5.76
CA ASN A 287 -3.82 -8.11 -6.27
C ASN A 287 -3.76 -9.64 -6.50
N THR A 288 -2.65 -10.15 -7.02
CA THR A 288 -2.43 -11.59 -7.23
C THR A 288 -2.27 -12.32 -5.89
N ALA A 289 -1.52 -11.73 -4.95
CA ALA A 289 -1.35 -12.26 -3.60
C ALA A 289 -2.70 -12.39 -2.87
N ILE A 290 -3.50 -11.32 -2.85
CA ILE A 290 -4.82 -11.32 -2.21
C ILE A 290 -5.76 -12.31 -2.89
N ALA A 291 -5.75 -12.41 -4.24
CA ALA A 291 -6.54 -13.39 -4.98
C ALA A 291 -6.21 -14.83 -4.55
N ALA A 292 -4.92 -15.15 -4.37
CA ALA A 292 -4.49 -16.47 -3.92
C ALA A 292 -5.03 -16.81 -2.51
N VAL A 293 -5.05 -15.84 -1.59
CA VAL A 293 -5.67 -16.00 -0.26
C VAL A 293 -7.18 -16.17 -0.36
N MET A 294 -7.85 -15.43 -1.25
CA MET A 294 -9.30 -15.60 -1.50
C MET A 294 -9.65 -16.99 -2.03
N GLU A 295 -8.82 -17.55 -2.91
CA GLU A 295 -8.96 -18.93 -3.40
C GLU A 295 -8.76 -19.94 -2.27
N LEU A 296 -7.69 -19.79 -1.47
CA LEU A 296 -7.43 -20.64 -0.31
C LEU A 296 -8.63 -20.62 0.65
N LEU A 297 -9.25 -19.48 0.90
CA LEU A 297 -10.45 -19.34 1.74
C LEU A 297 -11.63 -20.15 1.20
N ASN A 298 -11.77 -20.31 -0.13
CA ASN A 298 -12.79 -21.19 -0.70
C ASN A 298 -12.51 -22.66 -0.36
N ASP A 299 -11.26 -23.09 -0.51
CA ASP A 299 -10.86 -24.47 -0.18
C ASP A 299 -10.94 -24.73 1.33
N MET A 300 -10.57 -23.77 2.17
CA MET A 300 -10.79 -23.82 3.63
C MET A 300 -12.26 -24.01 3.98
N THR A 301 -13.17 -23.32 3.29
CA THR A 301 -14.62 -23.45 3.53
C THR A 301 -15.09 -24.88 3.23
N THR A 302 -14.66 -25.42 2.10
CA THR A 302 -14.99 -26.79 1.68
C THR A 302 -14.40 -27.81 2.67
N TYR A 303 -13.12 -27.66 3.02
CA TYR A 303 -12.45 -28.55 3.97
C TYR A 303 -13.10 -28.50 5.35
N LYS A 304 -13.45 -27.30 5.86
CA LYS A 304 -14.19 -27.15 7.11
C LYS A 304 -15.49 -27.98 7.08
N GLN A 305 -16.31 -27.82 6.05
CA GLN A 305 -17.59 -28.52 5.93
C GLN A 305 -17.45 -30.06 5.77
N GLU A 306 -16.45 -30.50 5.03
CA GLU A 306 -16.28 -31.92 4.69
C GLU A 306 -15.48 -32.68 5.74
N VAL A 307 -14.59 -32.04 6.49
CA VAL A 307 -13.67 -32.69 7.43
C VAL A 307 -13.84 -32.14 8.85
N ILE A 308 -13.72 -30.85 9.08
CA ILE A 308 -13.67 -30.27 10.45
C ILE A 308 -15.02 -30.32 11.15
N ASP A 309 -16.12 -30.06 10.46
CA ASP A 309 -17.46 -30.07 11.02
C ASP A 309 -18.03 -31.51 11.21
N LYS A 310 -17.19 -32.55 11.03
CA LYS A 310 -17.58 -33.94 11.28
C LYS A 310 -17.30 -34.36 12.73
N ASN A 311 -18.04 -35.36 13.19
CA ASN A 311 -17.94 -35.82 14.58
C ASN A 311 -16.61 -36.55 14.90
N ASP A 312 -15.88 -37.03 13.90
CA ASP A 312 -14.66 -37.83 14.10
C ASP A 312 -13.50 -37.23 13.22
N VAL A 313 -12.93 -36.13 13.69
CA VAL A 313 -11.81 -35.49 13.04
C VAL A 313 -10.51 -36.14 13.44
N SER A 314 -9.72 -36.63 12.48
CA SER A 314 -8.44 -37.29 12.73
C SER A 314 -7.44 -36.37 13.42
N THR A 315 -6.46 -36.92 14.12
CA THR A 315 -5.37 -36.16 14.72
C THR A 315 -4.57 -35.39 13.66
N GLU A 316 -4.32 -36.03 12.52
CA GLU A 316 -3.56 -35.36 11.43
C GLU A 316 -4.36 -34.22 10.81
N SER A 317 -5.67 -34.37 10.59
CA SER A 317 -6.53 -33.28 10.12
C SER A 317 -6.53 -32.07 11.07
N LYS A 318 -6.52 -32.31 12.40
CA LYS A 318 -6.43 -31.24 13.40
C LYS A 318 -5.11 -30.48 13.35
N LYS A 319 -3.99 -31.17 13.13
CA LYS A 319 -2.66 -30.58 12.97
C LYS A 319 -2.56 -29.77 11.69
N ILE A 320 -3.06 -30.33 10.59
CA ILE A 320 -3.09 -29.63 9.29
C ILE A 320 -3.98 -28.39 9.39
N TRP A 321 -5.11 -28.47 10.09
CA TRP A 321 -5.96 -27.30 10.28
C TRP A 321 -5.26 -26.20 11.07
N LYS A 322 -4.46 -26.57 12.09
CA LYS A 322 -3.62 -25.61 12.81
C LYS A 322 -2.62 -24.92 11.87
N GLU A 323 -1.93 -25.68 11.01
CA GLU A 323 -1.01 -25.13 10.02
C GLU A 323 -1.72 -24.15 9.07
N VAL A 324 -2.92 -24.52 8.59
CA VAL A 324 -3.72 -23.68 7.68
C VAL A 324 -4.10 -22.36 8.35
N LEU A 325 -4.60 -22.42 9.61
CA LEU A 325 -5.00 -21.21 10.34
C LEU A 325 -3.82 -20.28 10.60
N ASP A 326 -2.70 -20.80 11.08
CA ASP A 326 -1.50 -20.00 11.34
C ASP A 326 -1.01 -19.30 10.09
N LYS A 327 -0.82 -20.06 9.02
CA LYS A 327 -0.23 -19.50 7.79
C LYS A 327 -1.17 -18.52 7.09
N VAL A 328 -2.49 -18.78 7.03
CA VAL A 328 -3.43 -17.87 6.37
C VAL A 328 -3.52 -16.52 7.09
N ILE A 329 -3.47 -16.51 8.43
CA ILE A 329 -3.46 -15.27 9.22
C ILE A 329 -2.19 -14.46 8.90
N LEU A 330 -1.03 -15.11 8.89
CA LEU A 330 0.24 -14.43 8.57
C LEU A 330 0.28 -13.95 7.12
N LEU A 331 -0.30 -14.69 6.17
CA LEU A 331 -0.38 -14.26 4.76
C LEU A 331 -1.26 -13.04 4.54
N ILE A 332 -2.34 -12.88 5.33
CA ILE A 332 -3.23 -11.71 5.19
C ILE A 332 -2.76 -10.49 5.99
N ALA A 333 -1.89 -10.67 6.98
CA ALA A 333 -1.44 -9.61 7.88
C ALA A 333 -0.89 -8.35 7.18
N PRO A 334 -0.08 -8.41 6.13
CA PRO A 334 0.38 -7.20 5.42
C PRO A 334 -0.76 -6.39 4.79
N PHE A 335 -1.85 -7.04 4.41
CA PHE A 335 -3.00 -6.44 3.74
C PHE A 335 -4.08 -5.98 4.71
N ALA A 336 -4.32 -6.76 5.77
CA ALA A 336 -5.37 -6.56 6.77
C ALA A 336 -4.82 -6.79 8.19
N PRO A 337 -3.96 -5.89 8.70
CA PRO A 337 -3.22 -6.12 9.94
C PRO A 337 -4.11 -6.20 11.18
N HIS A 338 -5.18 -5.40 11.27
CA HIS A 338 -6.00 -5.37 12.47
C HIS A 338 -6.77 -6.68 12.68
N ILE A 339 -7.39 -7.20 11.61
CA ILE A 339 -8.09 -8.49 11.70
C ILE A 339 -7.11 -9.65 11.87
N ALA A 340 -5.92 -9.56 11.28
CA ALA A 340 -4.90 -10.57 11.44
C ALA A 340 -4.44 -10.68 12.89
N ASP A 341 -4.15 -9.58 13.56
CA ASP A 341 -3.76 -9.57 14.98
C ASP A 341 -4.90 -10.07 15.89
N GLU A 342 -6.14 -9.64 15.63
CA GLU A 342 -7.31 -10.14 16.37
C GLU A 342 -7.48 -11.65 16.21
N LEU A 343 -7.37 -12.17 15.00
CA LEU A 343 -7.44 -13.62 14.75
C LEU A 343 -6.26 -14.37 15.35
N TRP A 344 -5.08 -13.76 15.37
CA TRP A 344 -3.87 -14.33 15.96
C TRP A 344 -4.04 -14.53 17.48
N GLU A 345 -4.64 -13.55 18.15
CA GLU A 345 -5.01 -13.66 19.56
C GLU A 345 -6.09 -14.71 19.80
N ILE A 346 -7.16 -14.72 18.99
CA ILE A 346 -8.27 -15.70 19.09
C ILE A 346 -7.75 -17.14 19.03
N ILE A 347 -6.79 -17.43 18.15
CA ILE A 347 -6.23 -18.79 18.05
C ILE A 347 -5.19 -19.13 19.14
N GLY A 348 -5.00 -18.22 20.11
CA GLY A 348 -4.25 -18.46 21.34
C GLY A 348 -2.80 -17.96 21.35
N ASN A 349 -2.38 -17.14 20.37
CA ASN A 349 -1.06 -16.52 20.39
C ASN A 349 -1.05 -15.24 21.23
N THR A 350 0.12 -14.82 21.70
CA THR A 350 0.30 -13.66 22.60
C THR A 350 1.22 -12.59 21.98
N THR A 351 1.77 -12.85 20.80
CA THR A 351 2.57 -11.96 19.98
C THR A 351 1.70 -11.24 18.97
N PHE A 352 2.25 -10.20 18.32
CA PHE A 352 1.62 -9.63 17.14
C PHE A 352 2.07 -10.35 15.87
N THR A 353 1.25 -10.33 14.82
CA THR A 353 1.58 -10.98 13.54
C THR A 353 2.86 -10.44 12.90
N PHE A 354 3.18 -9.16 13.12
CA PHE A 354 4.41 -8.53 12.59
C PHE A 354 5.70 -8.96 13.34
N GLU A 355 5.58 -9.59 14.51
CA GLU A 355 6.71 -10.15 15.27
C GLU A 355 7.04 -11.57 14.81
N GLU A 356 6.18 -12.18 14.00
CA GLU A 356 6.33 -13.55 13.52
C GLU A 356 7.14 -13.63 12.22
N GLU A 357 7.80 -14.75 12.03
CA GLU A 357 8.47 -15.03 10.77
C GLU A 357 7.47 -15.25 9.63
N TRP A 358 7.85 -14.83 8.43
CA TRP A 358 7.05 -15.07 7.23
C TRP A 358 6.84 -16.57 6.98
N PRO A 359 5.62 -17.02 6.62
CA PRO A 359 5.34 -18.43 6.42
C PRO A 359 6.18 -19.04 5.30
N THR A 360 6.73 -20.21 5.56
CA THR A 360 7.50 -20.99 4.56
C THR A 360 6.62 -22.05 3.90
N PHE A 361 7.02 -22.48 2.71
CA PHE A 361 6.39 -23.57 1.99
C PHE A 361 7.40 -24.69 1.69
N GLU A 362 6.91 -25.92 1.56
CA GLU A 362 7.68 -27.06 1.12
C GLU A 362 7.42 -27.30 -0.38
N GLU A 363 8.46 -27.27 -1.21
CA GLU A 363 8.36 -27.42 -2.66
C GLU A 363 7.68 -28.72 -3.07
N GLU A 364 7.95 -29.81 -2.35
CA GLU A 364 7.32 -31.11 -2.62
C GLU A 364 5.81 -31.11 -2.41
N LEU A 365 5.32 -30.33 -1.43
CA LEU A 365 3.89 -30.21 -1.17
C LEU A 365 3.17 -29.31 -2.18
N THR A 366 3.88 -28.49 -2.95
CA THR A 366 3.28 -27.67 -4.00
C THR A 366 3.00 -28.43 -5.30
N LYS A 367 3.56 -29.62 -5.48
CA LYS A 367 3.52 -30.35 -6.75
C LYS A 367 2.14 -30.93 -7.05
N GLU A 368 1.73 -30.82 -8.30
CA GLU A 368 0.55 -31.52 -8.82
C GLU A 368 0.89 -33.01 -9.02
N HIS A 369 0.21 -33.89 -8.32
CA HIS A 369 0.34 -35.33 -8.51
C HIS A 369 -0.71 -35.89 -9.48
N LYS A 370 -1.80 -35.14 -9.72
CA LYS A 370 -2.88 -35.48 -10.64
C LYS A 370 -3.06 -34.36 -11.68
N MET A 371 -3.32 -34.72 -12.91
CA MET A 371 -3.68 -33.81 -13.98
C MET A 371 -5.05 -34.18 -14.54
N ASN A 372 -5.83 -33.21 -14.95
CA ASN A 372 -7.09 -33.43 -15.62
C ASN A 372 -6.84 -33.69 -17.11
N LEU A 373 -6.99 -34.93 -17.54
CA LEU A 373 -6.83 -35.34 -18.93
C LEU A 373 -8.14 -35.11 -19.67
N VAL A 374 -8.14 -34.14 -20.56
CA VAL A 374 -9.31 -33.81 -21.35
C VAL A 374 -9.39 -34.80 -22.54
N VAL A 375 -10.41 -35.66 -22.53
CA VAL A 375 -10.67 -36.62 -23.61
C VAL A 375 -11.54 -35.94 -24.66
N GLN A 376 -11.03 -35.90 -25.89
CA GLN A 376 -11.74 -35.32 -27.02
C GLN A 376 -12.01 -36.39 -28.09
N ILE A 377 -13.21 -36.41 -28.67
CA ILE A 377 -13.57 -37.18 -29.83
C ILE A 377 -14.02 -36.23 -30.93
N ASN A 378 -13.34 -36.26 -32.07
CA ASN A 378 -13.61 -35.34 -33.21
C ASN A 378 -13.58 -33.85 -32.81
N GLY A 379 -12.60 -33.43 -31.97
CA GLY A 379 -12.43 -32.05 -31.54
C GLY A 379 -13.46 -31.57 -30.50
N LYS A 380 -14.34 -32.43 -30.01
CA LYS A 380 -15.32 -32.11 -28.95
C LYS A 380 -14.89 -32.79 -27.65
N ILE A 381 -14.85 -32.00 -26.59
CA ILE A 381 -14.60 -32.55 -25.21
C ILE A 381 -15.73 -33.49 -24.88
N ARG A 382 -15.38 -34.71 -24.46
CA ARG A 382 -16.33 -35.76 -24.04
C ARG A 382 -16.26 -36.04 -22.56
N GLU A 383 -15.07 -36.01 -22.02
CA GLU A 383 -14.85 -36.31 -20.61
C GLU A 383 -13.55 -35.68 -20.12
N THR A 384 -13.47 -35.45 -18.81
CA THR A 384 -12.25 -35.04 -18.14
C THR A 384 -11.95 -36.08 -17.08
N ILE A 385 -10.80 -36.76 -17.23
CA ILE A 385 -10.42 -37.88 -16.36
C ILE A 385 -9.21 -37.47 -15.52
N PRO A 386 -9.25 -37.60 -14.17
CA PRO A 386 -8.08 -37.37 -13.33
C PRO A 386 -7.05 -38.47 -13.61
N ALA A 387 -5.84 -38.07 -13.99
CA ALA A 387 -4.73 -38.96 -14.29
C ALA A 387 -3.50 -38.59 -13.46
N LYS A 388 -2.69 -39.56 -13.03
CA LYS A 388 -1.40 -39.27 -12.37
C LYS A 388 -0.43 -38.68 -13.40
N ILE A 389 0.34 -37.66 -12.99
CA ILE A 389 1.39 -37.08 -13.81
C ILE A 389 2.49 -38.15 -14.00
N GLY A 390 2.94 -38.35 -15.22
CA GLY A 390 4.00 -39.34 -15.55
C GLY A 390 3.49 -40.74 -15.95
N LEU A 391 2.18 -40.92 -16.19
CA LEU A 391 1.70 -42.15 -16.82
C LEU A 391 2.30 -42.29 -18.23
N PRO A 392 2.78 -43.47 -18.64
CA PRO A 392 3.23 -43.69 -20.00
C PRO A 392 2.06 -43.48 -20.99
N LYS A 393 2.41 -42.95 -22.17
CA LYS A 393 1.45 -42.71 -23.25
C LYS A 393 0.78 -43.97 -23.71
#